data_7ad01428a587aded07398fd0fb7ca722
#
_entry.id   7ad01428a587aded07398fd0fb7ca722
#
_cell.length_a   1.000
_cell.length_b   1.000
_cell.length_c   1.000
_cell.angle_alpha   90.00
_cell.angle_beta   90.00
_cell.angle_gamma   90.00
#
_symmetry.space_group_name_H-M   'P 1'
#
loop_
_entity.id
_entity.type
_entity.pdbx_description
1 polymer ?
#
loop_
_entity_poly.entity_id
_entity_poly.type
_entity_poly.pdbx_seq_one_letter_code
_entity_poly.pdbx_strand_id
1 'polypeptide(L)'
;MTNNTVLIVGSIGLDTIETSFGKREDLLGGSATYASISAGRFCSVNLVGVVGQDFPNKGKLIFKEFCDNIDDLKIEEGKTFRWGGRYHKNNDDRDTLFTDLGVFENFKPKLSEVNKKANWVFLANIHPALQLDVLQQCNSNPKIIMDTMNLWINSTYDELLAVIRCANILLINESELIELTRTRDLNKGAQKVIDMGPENVVVKCGSKGSISYTKNNAISVGVVSNCKVVDPTGAGDSYGAGFISGLVEGLSISNCMARGTVMASFCIEDFGVNAMLDIKKSEYLKRINSITTT
;
A
#
# COMPACT_ATOMS: atom_id res chain seq x y z
N MET A 1 -16.10 14.98 10.54
CA MET A 1 -15.69 13.77 9.83
C MET A 1 -16.10 12.58 10.67
N THR A 2 -16.66 11.57 10.08
CA THR A 2 -16.81 10.29 10.77
C THR A 2 -15.39 9.79 11.12
N ASN A 3 -15.19 9.24 12.32
CA ASN A 3 -13.90 8.69 12.78
C ASN A 3 -13.36 7.55 11.88
N ASN A 4 -14.00 7.28 10.76
CA ASN A 4 -13.87 6.09 9.90
C ASN A 4 -13.30 6.42 8.52
N THR A 5 -12.57 7.54 8.36
CA THR A 5 -12.00 7.99 7.08
C THR A 5 -10.49 7.87 7.10
N VAL A 6 -9.93 7.28 6.04
CA VAL A 6 -8.49 7.18 5.77
C VAL A 6 -8.11 8.15 4.65
N LEU A 7 -7.08 8.96 4.87
CA LEU A 7 -6.38 9.69 3.82
C LEU A 7 -5.33 8.78 3.19
N ILE A 8 -5.44 8.49 1.92
CA ILE A 8 -4.48 7.68 1.16
C ILE A 8 -3.70 8.58 0.21
N VAL A 9 -2.39 8.54 0.33
CA VAL A 9 -1.47 9.26 -0.57
C VAL A 9 -0.50 8.28 -1.19
N GLY A 10 -0.38 8.29 -2.51
CA GLY A 10 0.49 7.36 -3.23
C GLY A 10 0.54 7.65 -4.72
N SER A 11 1.25 6.81 -5.46
CA SER A 11 1.29 6.87 -6.91
C SER A 11 -0.01 6.33 -7.52
N ILE A 12 -0.39 6.92 -8.66
CA ILE A 12 -1.45 6.45 -9.55
C ILE A 12 -0.84 6.33 -10.93
N GLY A 13 -0.92 5.16 -11.54
CA GLY A 13 -0.23 4.90 -12.78
C GLY A 13 -0.97 3.97 -13.74
N LEU A 14 -0.35 3.78 -14.89
CA LEU A 14 -0.73 2.79 -15.89
C LEU A 14 0.44 1.82 -16.05
N ASP A 15 0.24 0.58 -15.65
CA ASP A 15 1.31 -0.42 -15.58
C ASP A 15 1.32 -1.33 -16.80
N THR A 16 2.51 -1.74 -17.20
CA THR A 16 2.74 -2.84 -18.14
C THR A 16 3.36 -4.01 -17.39
N ILE A 17 2.61 -5.10 -17.27
CA ILE A 17 3.01 -6.25 -16.47
C ILE A 17 3.21 -7.48 -17.36
N GLU A 18 4.36 -8.13 -17.19
CA GLU A 18 4.70 -9.40 -17.83
C GLU A 18 4.95 -10.46 -16.76
N THR A 19 4.20 -11.57 -16.84
CA THR A 19 4.33 -12.73 -15.95
C THR A 19 4.33 -14.01 -16.79
N SER A 20 4.44 -15.19 -16.16
CA SER A 20 4.27 -16.47 -16.83
C SER A 20 2.88 -16.68 -17.47
N PHE A 21 1.89 -15.86 -17.10
CA PHE A 21 0.52 -15.88 -17.64
C PHE A 21 0.32 -14.92 -18.83
N GLY A 22 1.37 -14.21 -19.24
CA GLY A 22 1.37 -13.30 -20.39
C GLY A 22 1.71 -11.86 -20.03
N LYS A 23 1.52 -10.98 -21.03
CA LYS A 23 1.75 -9.54 -20.91
C LYS A 23 0.44 -8.77 -21.00
N ARG A 24 0.30 -7.74 -20.18
CA ARG A 24 -0.80 -6.78 -20.24
C ARG A 24 -0.23 -5.37 -20.14
N GLU A 25 -0.84 -4.44 -20.88
CA GLU A 25 -0.44 -3.04 -20.94
C GLU A 25 -1.60 -2.14 -20.48
N ASP A 26 -1.28 -0.91 -20.10
CA ASP A 26 -2.23 0.11 -19.65
C ASP A 26 -3.16 -0.37 -18.51
N LEU A 27 -2.65 -1.24 -17.63
CA LEU A 27 -3.35 -1.67 -16.43
C LEU A 27 -3.41 -0.52 -15.42
N LEU A 28 -4.55 -0.32 -14.78
CA LEU A 28 -4.63 0.59 -13.64
C LEU A 28 -3.70 0.08 -12.54
N GLY A 29 -2.78 0.93 -12.12
CA GLY A 29 -1.74 0.61 -11.16
C GLY A 29 -1.35 1.81 -10.30
N GLY A 30 -0.23 1.64 -9.59
CA GLY A 30 0.24 2.58 -8.60
C GLY A 30 -0.29 2.31 -7.19
N SER A 31 0.52 2.61 -6.19
CA SER A 31 0.27 2.26 -4.78
C SER A 31 -1.07 2.78 -4.25
N ALA A 32 -1.45 4.03 -4.58
CA ALA A 32 -2.73 4.59 -4.17
C ALA A 32 -3.93 3.95 -4.86
N THR A 33 -3.78 3.44 -6.07
CA THR A 33 -4.87 2.75 -6.79
C THR A 33 -5.26 1.46 -6.07
N TYR A 34 -4.28 0.58 -5.82
CA TYR A 34 -4.51 -0.67 -5.10
C TYR A 34 -5.02 -0.41 -3.67
N ALA A 35 -4.40 0.57 -3.00
CA ALA A 35 -4.79 0.94 -1.64
C ALA A 35 -6.23 1.44 -1.55
N SER A 36 -6.63 2.34 -2.46
CA SER A 36 -8.00 2.90 -2.44
C SER A 36 -9.06 1.85 -2.66
N ILE A 37 -8.87 0.92 -3.61
CA ILE A 37 -9.80 -0.17 -3.87
C ILE A 37 -9.87 -1.12 -2.67
N SER A 38 -8.74 -1.44 -2.04
CA SER A 38 -8.69 -2.33 -0.89
C SER A 38 -9.39 -1.73 0.34
N ALA A 39 -9.04 -0.49 0.73
CA ALA A 39 -9.59 0.17 1.91
C ALA A 39 -11.06 0.59 1.72
N GLY A 40 -11.42 1.09 0.52
CA GLY A 40 -12.76 1.59 0.22
C GLY A 40 -13.88 0.54 0.29
N ARG A 41 -13.52 -0.73 0.45
CA ARG A 41 -14.48 -1.81 0.75
C ARG A 41 -14.94 -1.83 2.21
N PHE A 42 -14.22 -1.17 3.10
CA PHE A 42 -14.40 -1.30 4.54
C PHE A 42 -14.59 0.04 5.25
N CYS A 43 -13.97 1.10 4.73
CA CYS A 43 -14.03 2.42 5.34
C CYS A 43 -14.05 3.52 4.29
N SER A 44 -14.38 4.73 4.70
CA SER A 44 -14.30 5.92 3.86
C SER A 44 -12.86 6.23 3.46
N VAL A 45 -12.64 6.55 2.18
CA VAL A 45 -11.32 6.87 1.63
C VAL A 45 -11.33 8.26 1.02
N ASN A 46 -10.34 9.07 1.41
CA ASN A 46 -9.98 10.31 0.73
C ASN A 46 -8.68 10.08 -0.02
N LEU A 47 -8.68 10.31 -1.33
CA LEU A 47 -7.54 10.03 -2.21
C LEU A 47 -6.79 11.31 -2.55
N VAL A 48 -5.46 11.26 -2.41
CA VAL A 48 -4.52 12.30 -2.85
C VAL A 48 -3.57 11.72 -3.88
N GLY A 49 -3.49 12.36 -5.04
CA GLY A 49 -2.64 11.89 -6.13
C GLY A 49 -2.64 12.83 -7.33
N VAL A 50 -1.98 12.41 -8.40
CA VAL A 50 -1.96 13.11 -9.68
C VAL A 50 -2.03 12.13 -10.83
N VAL A 51 -2.77 12.50 -11.87
CA VAL A 51 -2.85 11.77 -13.15
C VAL A 51 -2.75 12.75 -14.30
N GLY A 52 -2.33 12.26 -15.45
CA GLY A 52 -2.34 13.03 -16.70
C GLY A 52 -3.72 13.06 -17.36
N GLN A 53 -3.82 13.85 -18.42
CA GLN A 53 -5.04 13.94 -19.25
C GLN A 53 -5.38 12.62 -19.95
N ASP A 54 -4.39 11.75 -20.15
CA ASP A 54 -4.51 10.42 -20.75
C ASP A 54 -5.07 9.36 -19.79
N PHE A 55 -5.33 9.71 -18.51
CA PHE A 55 -5.85 8.77 -17.54
C PHE A 55 -7.26 8.30 -17.92
N PRO A 56 -7.49 6.99 -18.01
CA PRO A 56 -8.74 6.45 -18.54
C PRO A 56 -9.96 6.76 -17.67
N ASN A 57 -11.10 7.04 -18.33
CA ASN A 57 -12.36 7.29 -17.63
C ASN A 57 -12.79 6.12 -16.72
N LYS A 58 -12.46 4.88 -17.10
CA LYS A 58 -12.69 3.69 -16.25
C LYS A 58 -12.00 3.85 -14.89
N GLY A 59 -10.76 4.35 -14.85
CA GLY A 59 -10.04 4.59 -13.60
C GLY A 59 -10.72 5.64 -12.73
N LYS A 60 -11.20 6.74 -13.34
CA LYS A 60 -11.95 7.79 -12.62
C LYS A 60 -13.25 7.26 -12.03
N LEU A 61 -13.95 6.35 -12.73
CA LEU A 61 -15.17 5.72 -12.23
C LEU A 61 -14.87 4.79 -11.04
N ILE A 62 -13.79 4.01 -11.11
CA ILE A 62 -13.34 3.15 -10.02
C ILE A 62 -13.03 4.00 -8.77
N PHE A 63 -12.31 5.13 -8.91
CA PHE A 63 -12.07 5.99 -7.76
C PHE A 63 -13.36 6.59 -7.17
N LYS A 64 -14.35 6.93 -8.00
CA LYS A 64 -15.66 7.37 -7.51
C LYS A 64 -16.46 6.29 -6.80
N GLU A 65 -16.20 5.03 -7.11
CA GLU A 65 -16.85 3.88 -6.47
C GLU A 65 -16.21 3.57 -5.09
N PHE A 66 -14.88 3.64 -5.01
CA PHE A 66 -14.14 3.21 -3.82
C PHE A 66 -13.64 4.36 -2.92
N CYS A 67 -13.75 5.61 -3.35
CA CYS A 67 -13.34 6.78 -2.57
C CYS A 67 -14.51 7.73 -2.34
N ASP A 68 -14.67 8.18 -1.11
CA ASP A 68 -15.69 9.16 -0.76
C ASP A 68 -15.30 10.59 -1.18
N ASN A 69 -13.99 10.86 -1.23
CA ASN A 69 -13.47 12.16 -1.65
C ASN A 69 -12.22 11.99 -2.54
N ILE A 70 -12.28 12.61 -3.72
CA ILE A 70 -11.18 12.68 -4.70
C ILE A 70 -10.85 14.14 -5.08
N ASP A 71 -11.20 15.12 -4.25
CA ASP A 71 -10.98 16.54 -4.56
C ASP A 71 -9.48 16.89 -4.65
N ASP A 72 -8.63 16.12 -3.95
CA ASP A 72 -7.17 16.26 -3.99
C ASP A 72 -6.49 15.34 -5.02
N LEU A 73 -7.27 14.67 -5.89
CA LEU A 73 -6.76 14.02 -7.09
C LEU A 73 -6.66 15.04 -8.23
N LYS A 74 -5.45 15.42 -8.57
CA LYS A 74 -5.19 16.38 -9.66
C LYS A 74 -5.15 15.71 -11.01
N ILE A 75 -5.66 16.41 -12.01
CA ILE A 75 -5.49 16.07 -13.44
C ILE A 75 -4.64 17.17 -14.05
N GLU A 76 -3.43 16.84 -14.48
CA GLU A 76 -2.46 17.78 -15.04
C GLU A 76 -2.24 17.54 -16.52
N GLU A 77 -1.76 18.56 -17.22
CA GLU A 77 -1.39 18.45 -18.63
C GLU A 77 -0.15 17.55 -18.76
N GLY A 78 -0.26 16.49 -19.56
CA GLY A 78 0.78 15.51 -19.78
C GLY A 78 0.28 14.08 -19.62
N LYS A 79 1.24 13.15 -19.52
CA LYS A 79 0.96 11.71 -19.37
C LYS A 79 0.92 11.30 -17.92
N THR A 80 0.06 10.37 -17.63
CA THR A 80 0.03 9.65 -16.35
C THR A 80 1.32 8.87 -16.16
N PHE A 81 1.76 8.73 -14.91
CA PHE A 81 2.87 7.85 -14.52
C PHE A 81 2.70 6.46 -15.11
N ARG A 82 3.78 5.89 -15.64
CA ARG A 82 3.80 4.54 -16.22
C ARG A 82 4.97 3.75 -15.66
N TRP A 83 4.69 2.52 -15.32
CA TRP A 83 5.72 1.58 -14.90
C TRP A 83 5.60 0.27 -15.67
N GLY A 84 6.72 -0.34 -16.02
CA GLY A 84 6.75 -1.65 -16.63
C GLY A 84 7.57 -2.62 -15.80
N GLY A 85 7.00 -3.80 -15.50
CA GLY A 85 7.66 -4.84 -14.74
C GLY A 85 7.50 -6.22 -15.38
N ARG A 86 8.57 -7.03 -15.28
CA ARG A 86 8.57 -8.44 -15.63
C ARG A 86 8.87 -9.28 -14.40
N TYR A 87 7.94 -10.16 -14.03
CA TYR A 87 8.11 -11.07 -12.91
C TYR A 87 8.76 -12.39 -13.38
N HIS A 88 9.71 -12.88 -12.59
CA HIS A 88 10.34 -14.16 -12.80
C HIS A 88 9.40 -15.31 -12.38
N LYS A 89 9.78 -16.56 -12.75
CA LYS A 89 8.93 -17.74 -12.49
C LYS A 89 8.61 -18.00 -11.01
N ASN A 90 9.44 -17.50 -10.10
CA ASN A 90 9.20 -17.59 -8.65
C ASN A 90 8.20 -16.55 -8.13
N ASN A 91 7.80 -15.55 -8.95
CA ASN A 91 6.96 -14.41 -8.62
C ASN A 91 7.45 -13.50 -7.47
N ASP A 92 8.63 -13.77 -6.91
CA ASP A 92 9.22 -12.97 -5.83
C ASP A 92 10.16 -11.88 -6.39
N ASP A 93 10.87 -12.18 -7.48
CA ASP A 93 11.80 -11.28 -8.14
C ASP A 93 11.19 -10.67 -9.40
N ARG A 94 11.49 -9.39 -9.64
CA ARG A 94 11.05 -8.68 -10.84
C ARG A 94 12.13 -7.79 -11.40
N ASP A 95 12.13 -7.65 -12.73
CA ASP A 95 12.89 -6.61 -13.45
C ASP A 95 11.99 -5.41 -13.71
N THR A 96 12.48 -4.21 -13.46
CA THR A 96 11.85 -2.99 -13.98
C THR A 96 12.26 -2.80 -15.43
N LEU A 97 11.29 -2.81 -16.34
CA LEU A 97 11.53 -2.63 -17.77
C LEU A 97 11.65 -1.15 -18.14
N PHE A 98 10.81 -0.31 -17.55
CA PHE A 98 10.84 1.14 -17.70
C PHE A 98 10.10 1.82 -16.55
N THR A 99 10.40 3.11 -16.35
CA THR A 99 9.69 4.03 -15.47
C THR A 99 9.57 5.36 -16.19
N ASP A 100 8.33 5.78 -16.48
CA ASP A 100 8.02 7.08 -17.07
C ASP A 100 7.19 7.87 -16.05
N LEU A 101 7.82 8.84 -15.42
CA LEU A 101 7.19 9.58 -14.32
C LEU A 101 6.03 10.46 -14.79
N GLY A 102 6.05 10.96 -16.05
CA GLY A 102 5.01 11.83 -16.56
C GLY A 102 4.71 12.99 -15.61
N VAL A 103 3.42 13.28 -15.37
CA VAL A 103 3.01 14.35 -14.45
C VAL A 103 3.42 14.10 -12.98
N PHE A 104 3.72 12.87 -12.62
CA PHE A 104 4.15 12.52 -11.28
C PHE A 104 5.54 13.07 -10.93
N GLU A 105 6.40 13.35 -11.92
CA GLU A 105 7.74 13.90 -11.73
C GLU A 105 7.73 15.24 -10.96
N ASN A 106 6.74 16.07 -11.23
CA ASN A 106 6.60 17.39 -10.61
C ASN A 106 5.46 17.43 -9.58
N PHE A 107 4.95 16.27 -9.19
CA PHE A 107 3.85 16.18 -8.24
C PHE A 107 4.23 16.76 -6.88
N LYS A 108 3.40 17.69 -6.41
CA LYS A 108 3.45 18.24 -5.04
C LYS A 108 2.08 18.04 -4.43
N PRO A 109 1.96 17.13 -3.44
CA PRO A 109 0.69 16.92 -2.74
C PRO A 109 0.19 18.22 -2.14
N LYS A 110 -1.08 18.53 -2.36
CA LYS A 110 -1.72 19.69 -1.72
C LYS A 110 -3.03 19.23 -1.12
N LEU A 111 -3.09 19.26 0.21
CA LEU A 111 -4.27 18.82 0.94
C LEU A 111 -5.31 19.94 1.03
N SER A 112 -6.56 19.58 0.76
CA SER A 112 -7.73 20.41 1.08
C SER A 112 -7.88 20.57 2.59
N GLU A 113 -8.62 21.59 3.03
CA GLU A 113 -8.87 21.84 4.45
C GLU A 113 -9.57 20.65 5.16
N VAL A 114 -10.26 19.82 4.40
CA VAL A 114 -10.86 18.58 4.89
C VAL A 114 -9.76 17.55 5.16
N ASN A 115 -8.86 17.34 4.20
CA ASN A 115 -7.82 16.33 4.29
C ASN A 115 -6.70 16.67 5.28
N LYS A 116 -6.42 17.95 5.52
CA LYS A 116 -5.53 18.41 6.61
C LYS A 116 -5.99 17.96 8.00
N LYS A 117 -7.26 17.63 8.17
CA LYS A 117 -7.88 17.18 9.44
C LYS A 117 -8.05 15.66 9.50
N ALA A 118 -7.38 14.91 8.63
CA ALA A 118 -7.45 13.46 8.65
C ALA A 118 -6.94 12.88 9.98
N ASN A 119 -7.65 11.90 10.53
CA ASN A 119 -7.26 11.19 11.76
C ASN A 119 -6.41 9.95 11.46
N TRP A 120 -6.52 9.42 10.25
CA TRP A 120 -5.78 8.27 9.76
C TRP A 120 -5.15 8.61 8.42
N VAL A 121 -3.85 8.40 8.29
CA VAL A 121 -3.10 8.62 7.06
C VAL A 121 -2.37 7.35 6.67
N PHE A 122 -2.62 6.89 5.45
CA PHE A 122 -1.84 5.85 4.82
C PHE A 122 -0.90 6.48 3.78
N LEU A 123 0.37 6.54 4.13
CA LEU A 123 1.45 6.93 3.24
C LEU A 123 1.84 5.70 2.43
N ALA A 124 1.14 5.47 1.33
CA ALA A 124 1.48 4.41 0.40
C ALA A 124 2.83 4.69 -0.28
N ASN A 125 3.37 3.71 -0.97
CA ASN A 125 4.72 3.79 -1.52
C ASN A 125 4.88 4.91 -2.55
N ILE A 126 5.54 6.00 -2.15
CA ILE A 126 6.02 7.12 -2.99
C ILE A 126 7.32 7.66 -2.40
N HIS A 127 7.93 8.64 -3.09
CA HIS A 127 9.14 9.30 -2.63
C HIS A 127 8.96 9.85 -1.19
N PRO A 128 9.87 9.55 -0.25
CA PRO A 128 9.73 9.95 1.16
C PRO A 128 9.56 11.45 1.38
N ALA A 129 10.17 12.31 0.56
CA ALA A 129 9.97 13.75 0.66
C ALA A 129 8.50 14.17 0.42
N LEU A 130 7.77 13.47 -0.48
CA LEU A 130 6.35 13.72 -0.70
C LEU A 130 5.50 13.21 0.48
N GLN A 131 5.89 12.09 1.09
CA GLN A 131 5.26 11.59 2.31
C GLN A 131 5.43 12.60 3.46
N LEU A 132 6.63 13.18 3.63
CA LEU A 132 6.89 14.23 4.63
C LEU A 132 6.08 15.50 4.35
N ASP A 133 6.00 15.94 3.10
CA ASP A 133 5.21 17.12 2.71
C ASP A 133 3.74 16.97 3.09
N VAL A 134 3.16 15.77 2.86
CA VAL A 134 1.79 15.46 3.32
C VAL A 134 1.66 15.57 4.83
N LEU A 135 2.59 15.00 5.59
CA LEU A 135 2.55 15.05 7.06
C LEU A 135 2.66 16.48 7.61
N GLN A 136 3.49 17.32 6.98
CA GLN A 136 3.64 18.73 7.35
C GLN A 136 2.35 19.55 7.14
N GLN A 137 1.49 19.14 6.22
CA GLN A 137 0.20 19.77 5.98
C GLN A 137 -0.91 19.29 6.92
N CYS A 138 -0.74 18.14 7.59
CA CYS A 138 -1.71 17.64 8.56
C CYS A 138 -1.68 18.48 9.86
N ASN A 139 -2.83 18.88 10.34
CA ASN A 139 -2.97 19.69 11.55
C ASN A 139 -3.74 18.99 12.68
N SER A 140 -4.04 17.69 12.52
CA SER A 140 -4.85 16.87 13.43
C SER A 140 -4.06 15.86 14.26
N ASN A 141 -2.73 15.78 14.10
CA ASN A 141 -1.88 14.73 14.70
C ASN A 141 -2.43 13.31 14.37
N PRO A 142 -2.48 12.94 13.09
CA PRO A 142 -3.09 11.68 12.66
C PRO A 142 -2.30 10.44 13.12
N LYS A 143 -2.97 9.30 13.16
CA LYS A 143 -2.30 7.99 13.18
C LYS A 143 -1.76 7.70 11.77
N ILE A 144 -0.46 7.47 11.70
CA ILE A 144 0.30 7.35 10.45
C ILE A 144 0.72 5.90 10.26
N ILE A 145 0.27 5.31 9.17
CA ILE A 145 0.73 4.02 8.67
C ILE A 145 1.48 4.30 7.36
N MET A 146 2.69 3.76 7.23
CA MET A 146 3.48 3.95 6.03
C MET A 146 3.91 2.62 5.41
N ASP A 147 4.04 2.62 4.10
CA ASP A 147 4.73 1.60 3.32
C ASP A 147 5.96 2.21 2.62
N THR A 148 6.91 1.37 2.25
CA THR A 148 8.15 1.77 1.59
C THR A 148 8.59 0.73 0.56
N MET A 149 9.72 0.96 -0.08
CA MET A 149 10.36 0.00 -0.97
C MET A 149 11.89 0.15 -0.97
N ASN A 150 12.56 -0.87 -1.49
CA ASN A 150 14.03 -0.92 -1.60
C ASN A 150 14.63 0.29 -2.33
N LEU A 151 13.95 0.87 -3.32
CA LEU A 151 14.42 2.06 -4.01
C LEU A 151 14.73 3.20 -3.03
N TRP A 152 13.83 3.48 -2.09
CA TRP A 152 13.99 4.58 -1.12
C TRP A 152 15.02 4.25 -0.05
N ILE A 153 15.16 2.99 0.32
CA ILE A 153 16.23 2.54 1.24
C ILE A 153 17.60 2.82 0.63
N ASN A 154 17.74 2.71 -0.71
CA ASN A 154 19.02 2.86 -1.39
C ASN A 154 19.29 4.28 -1.91
N SER A 155 18.27 5.06 -2.22
CA SER A 155 18.45 6.36 -2.90
C SER A 155 18.14 7.57 -2.04
N THR A 156 17.26 7.46 -1.03
CA THR A 156 16.76 8.59 -0.22
C THR A 156 16.63 8.17 1.25
N TYR A 157 17.71 7.59 1.78
CA TYR A 157 17.73 6.98 3.11
C TYR A 157 17.41 7.96 4.24
N ASP A 158 17.95 9.17 4.20
CA ASP A 158 17.75 10.17 5.26
C ASP A 158 16.31 10.68 5.31
N GLU A 159 15.69 10.93 4.14
CA GLU A 159 14.30 11.30 4.04
C GLU A 159 13.39 10.14 4.49
N LEU A 160 13.72 8.89 4.11
CA LEU A 160 13.00 7.72 4.56
C LEU A 160 13.03 7.59 6.09
N LEU A 161 14.19 7.76 6.72
CA LEU A 161 14.31 7.74 8.17
C LEU A 161 13.47 8.85 8.84
N ALA A 162 13.38 10.02 8.20
CA ALA A 162 12.55 11.12 8.73
C ALA A 162 11.06 10.75 8.72
N VAL A 163 10.56 10.06 7.68
CA VAL A 163 9.17 9.54 7.64
C VAL A 163 8.96 8.44 8.67
N ILE A 164 9.90 7.49 8.77
CA ILE A 164 9.82 6.38 9.74
C ILE A 164 9.66 6.91 11.17
N ARG A 165 10.39 7.98 11.54
CA ARG A 165 10.27 8.60 12.87
C ARG A 165 8.90 9.19 13.16
N CYS A 166 8.15 9.56 12.13
CA CYS A 166 6.80 10.11 12.26
C CYS A 166 5.71 9.02 12.25
N ALA A 167 6.02 7.81 11.76
CA ALA A 167 5.06 6.75 11.59
C ALA A 167 4.71 6.06 12.92
N ASN A 168 3.43 5.73 13.12
CA ASN A 168 3.01 4.85 14.20
C ASN A 168 3.25 3.38 13.83
N ILE A 169 3.03 3.03 12.55
CA ILE A 169 3.20 1.67 12.04
C ILE A 169 3.96 1.71 10.72
N LEU A 170 5.04 0.93 10.62
CA LEU A 170 5.73 0.66 9.37
C LEU A 170 5.30 -0.70 8.82
N LEU A 171 4.85 -0.72 7.56
CA LEU A 171 4.69 -1.93 6.76
C LEU A 171 5.94 -2.09 5.89
N ILE A 172 6.56 -3.26 5.93
CA ILE A 172 7.81 -3.50 5.21
C ILE A 172 7.88 -4.99 4.82
N ASN A 173 8.52 -5.35 3.70
CA ASN A 173 8.75 -6.74 3.41
C ASN A 173 10.05 -7.28 4.04
N GLU A 174 10.22 -8.61 4.05
CA GLU A 174 11.37 -9.29 4.67
C GLU A 174 12.70 -8.78 4.09
N SER A 175 12.81 -8.65 2.77
CA SER A 175 14.05 -8.21 2.11
C SER A 175 14.36 -6.74 2.37
N GLU A 176 13.36 -5.88 2.36
CA GLU A 176 13.49 -4.46 2.69
C GLU A 176 13.92 -4.25 4.15
N LEU A 177 13.34 -5.02 5.08
CA LEU A 177 13.74 -4.96 6.49
C LEU A 177 15.22 -5.36 6.67
N ILE A 178 15.65 -6.44 6.02
CA ILE A 178 17.04 -6.88 6.04
C ILE A 178 17.96 -5.80 5.46
N GLU A 179 17.56 -5.17 4.37
CA GLU A 179 18.32 -4.12 3.71
C GLU A 179 18.42 -2.85 4.57
N LEU A 180 17.30 -2.40 5.13
CA LEU A 180 17.22 -1.22 6.00
C LEU A 180 18.06 -1.38 7.27
N THR A 181 18.03 -2.57 7.89
CA THR A 181 18.59 -2.79 9.24
C THR A 181 19.92 -3.54 9.24
N ARG A 182 20.35 -4.04 8.07
CA ARG A 182 21.58 -4.85 7.91
C ARG A 182 21.62 -6.06 8.83
N THR A 183 20.47 -6.70 9.08
CA THR A 183 20.38 -7.97 9.83
C THR A 183 19.35 -8.91 9.23
N ARG A 184 19.68 -10.22 9.19
CA ARG A 184 18.77 -11.26 8.70
C ARG A 184 17.81 -11.79 9.78
N ASP A 185 18.04 -11.45 11.03
CA ASP A 185 17.14 -11.76 12.13
C ASP A 185 15.99 -10.75 12.14
N LEU A 186 14.80 -11.18 11.73
CA LEU A 186 13.64 -10.30 11.57
C LEU A 186 13.22 -9.65 12.89
N ASN A 187 13.34 -10.36 14.00
CA ASN A 187 13.01 -9.79 15.31
C ASN A 187 13.98 -8.65 15.65
N LYS A 188 15.30 -8.89 15.53
CA LYS A 188 16.30 -7.84 15.74
C LYS A 188 16.15 -6.67 14.77
N GLY A 189 15.82 -6.96 13.50
CA GLY A 189 15.55 -5.94 12.51
C GLY A 189 14.35 -5.08 12.90
N ALA A 190 13.24 -5.70 13.27
CA ALA A 190 12.04 -5.00 13.69
C ALA A 190 12.27 -4.15 14.95
N GLN A 191 13.04 -4.65 15.93
CA GLN A 191 13.38 -3.88 17.14
C GLN A 191 14.22 -2.64 16.79
N LYS A 192 15.19 -2.74 15.86
CA LYS A 192 15.93 -1.57 15.38
C LYS A 192 15.01 -0.51 14.76
N VAL A 193 13.99 -0.93 14.00
CA VAL A 193 13.02 0.00 13.40
C VAL A 193 12.11 0.62 14.48
N ILE A 194 11.67 -0.17 15.46
CA ILE A 194 10.89 0.33 16.61
C ILE A 194 11.69 1.40 17.38
N ASP A 195 12.99 1.20 17.56
CA ASP A 195 13.87 2.19 18.20
C ASP A 195 14.02 3.49 17.36
N MET A 196 13.67 3.48 16.06
CA MET A 196 13.65 4.69 15.21
C MET A 196 12.38 5.52 15.38
N GLY A 197 11.26 4.95 15.85
CA GLY A 197 10.01 5.70 16.07
C GLY A 197 8.71 4.90 16.07
N PRO A 198 8.46 3.96 15.15
CA PRO A 198 7.20 3.22 15.08
C PRO A 198 6.91 2.41 16.34
N GLU A 199 5.64 2.40 16.75
CA GLU A 199 5.16 1.55 17.85
C GLU A 199 5.04 0.08 17.41
N ASN A 200 4.87 -0.14 16.10
CA ASN A 200 4.66 -1.46 15.50
C ASN A 200 5.32 -1.54 14.11
N VAL A 201 5.94 -2.68 13.83
CA VAL A 201 6.50 -3.02 12.52
C VAL A 201 5.84 -4.30 12.02
N VAL A 202 5.15 -4.22 10.89
CA VAL A 202 4.53 -5.37 10.25
C VAL A 202 5.41 -5.83 9.09
N VAL A 203 6.01 -7.00 9.23
CA VAL A 203 6.89 -7.59 8.23
C VAL A 203 6.09 -8.52 7.34
N LYS A 204 6.00 -8.19 6.06
CA LYS A 204 5.35 -8.99 5.01
C LYS A 204 6.34 -10.05 4.52
N CYS A 205 6.04 -11.34 4.71
CA CYS A 205 6.92 -12.47 4.42
C CYS A 205 6.43 -13.30 3.20
N GLY A 206 5.71 -12.69 2.27
CA GLY A 206 5.18 -13.34 1.06
C GLY A 206 4.32 -14.57 1.38
N SER A 207 4.67 -15.73 0.81
CA SER A 207 3.95 -16.99 1.03
C SER A 207 4.01 -17.53 2.46
N LYS A 208 4.85 -16.96 3.33
CA LYS A 208 4.93 -17.31 4.76
C LYS A 208 3.97 -16.50 5.64
N GLY A 209 3.24 -15.53 5.06
CA GLY A 209 2.34 -14.65 5.79
C GLY A 209 2.99 -13.35 6.24
N SER A 210 2.65 -12.89 7.43
CA SER A 210 3.19 -11.65 7.99
C SER A 210 3.38 -11.75 9.51
N ILE A 211 4.30 -10.95 10.04
CA ILE A 211 4.60 -10.88 11.47
C ILE A 211 4.56 -9.42 11.91
N SER A 212 3.77 -9.13 12.93
CA SER A 212 3.72 -7.83 13.58
C SER A 212 4.62 -7.87 14.82
N TYR A 213 5.53 -6.92 14.92
CA TYR A 213 6.44 -6.76 16.06
C TYR A 213 6.13 -5.47 16.79
N THR A 214 6.06 -5.57 18.11
CA THR A 214 6.09 -4.44 19.05
C THR A 214 7.31 -4.58 19.94
N LYS A 215 7.53 -3.64 20.85
CA LYS A 215 8.65 -3.71 21.80
C LYS A 215 8.66 -5.02 22.62
N ASN A 216 7.49 -5.58 22.93
CA ASN A 216 7.36 -6.68 23.90
C ASN A 216 6.70 -7.93 23.32
N ASN A 217 6.20 -7.89 22.09
CA ASN A 217 5.40 -8.97 21.55
C ASN A 217 5.56 -9.13 20.05
N ALA A 218 5.31 -10.32 19.54
CA ALA A 218 5.19 -10.63 18.13
C ALA A 218 3.93 -11.47 17.89
N ILE A 219 3.24 -11.19 16.79
CA ILE A 219 2.02 -11.90 16.36
C ILE A 219 2.22 -12.30 14.91
N SER A 220 1.98 -13.56 14.59
CA SER A 220 2.07 -14.08 13.22
C SER A 220 0.69 -14.35 12.65
N VAL A 221 0.53 -14.04 11.37
CA VAL A 221 -0.69 -14.31 10.59
C VAL A 221 -0.28 -15.03 9.31
N GLY A 222 -0.91 -16.17 9.05
CA GLY A 222 -0.68 -16.98 7.86
C GLY A 222 -1.23 -16.38 6.57
N VAL A 223 -1.26 -17.17 5.50
CA VAL A 223 -1.77 -16.79 4.18
C VAL A 223 -3.09 -17.47 3.86
N VAL A 224 -3.81 -16.96 2.88
CA VAL A 224 -4.93 -17.68 2.26
C VAL A 224 -4.36 -18.82 1.40
N SER A 225 -4.77 -20.05 1.68
CA SER A 225 -4.28 -21.23 0.96
C SER A 225 -4.82 -21.32 -0.46
N ASN A 226 -4.05 -21.93 -1.36
CA ASN A 226 -4.45 -22.25 -2.73
C ASN A 226 -4.79 -21.06 -3.63
N CYS A 227 -4.24 -19.87 -3.36
CA CYS A 227 -4.34 -18.74 -4.27
C CYS A 227 -3.50 -18.97 -5.52
N LYS A 228 -4.06 -18.70 -6.69
CA LYS A 228 -3.32 -18.71 -7.94
C LYS A 228 -2.64 -17.36 -8.13
N VAL A 229 -1.32 -17.32 -8.09
CA VAL A 229 -0.57 -16.09 -8.31
C VAL A 229 -0.43 -15.86 -9.82
N VAL A 230 -1.19 -14.90 -10.34
CA VAL A 230 -1.17 -14.46 -11.75
C VAL A 230 -0.31 -13.20 -11.90
N ASP A 231 -0.53 -12.21 -11.06
CA ASP A 231 0.20 -10.93 -11.03
C ASP A 231 0.38 -10.47 -9.58
N PRO A 232 1.61 -10.48 -9.03
CA PRO A 232 1.84 -10.06 -7.65
C PRO A 232 1.91 -8.54 -7.45
N THR A 233 1.76 -7.74 -8.54
CA THR A 233 1.79 -6.27 -8.45
C THR A 233 0.68 -5.74 -7.55
N GLY A 234 1.01 -4.80 -6.67
CA GLY A 234 0.04 -4.18 -5.77
C GLY A 234 -0.38 -5.04 -4.56
N ALA A 235 0.16 -6.27 -4.42
CA ALA A 235 -0.16 -7.12 -3.26
C ALA A 235 0.20 -6.44 -1.92
N GLY A 236 1.36 -5.80 -1.85
CA GLY A 236 1.81 -5.03 -0.67
C GLY A 236 0.89 -3.85 -0.36
N ASP A 237 0.55 -3.07 -1.38
CA ASP A 237 -0.35 -1.91 -1.25
C ASP A 237 -1.76 -2.34 -0.82
N SER A 238 -2.27 -3.42 -1.41
CA SER A 238 -3.56 -4.01 -1.06
C SER A 238 -3.57 -4.55 0.38
N TYR A 239 -2.47 -5.18 0.80
CA TYR A 239 -2.27 -5.62 2.18
C TYR A 239 -2.32 -4.43 3.14
N GLY A 240 -1.50 -3.40 2.87
CA GLY A 240 -1.40 -2.22 3.73
C GLY A 240 -2.75 -1.51 3.90
N ALA A 241 -3.50 -1.38 2.82
CA ALA A 241 -4.79 -0.73 2.86
C ALA A 241 -5.89 -1.58 3.54
N GLY A 242 -5.88 -2.89 3.34
CA GLY A 242 -6.70 -3.81 4.12
C GLY A 242 -6.38 -3.75 5.61
N PHE A 243 -5.09 -3.70 5.95
CA PHE A 243 -4.64 -3.56 7.33
C PHE A 243 -5.13 -2.26 7.99
N ILE A 244 -4.90 -1.09 7.36
CA ILE A 244 -5.33 0.19 7.93
C ILE A 244 -6.85 0.28 8.04
N SER A 245 -7.60 -0.24 7.09
CA SER A 245 -9.06 -0.27 7.18
C SER A 245 -9.56 -1.00 8.42
N GLY A 246 -8.85 -2.05 8.84
CA GLY A 246 -9.13 -2.76 10.08
C GLY A 246 -8.85 -1.91 11.32
N LEU A 247 -7.74 -1.15 11.33
CA LEU A 247 -7.41 -0.22 12.42
C LEU A 247 -8.48 0.86 12.58
N VAL A 248 -8.93 1.42 11.47
CA VAL A 248 -9.98 2.45 11.42
C VAL A 248 -11.30 1.93 11.99
N GLU A 249 -11.63 0.66 11.77
CA GLU A 249 -12.78 -0.02 12.37
C GLU A 249 -12.56 -0.47 13.83
N GLY A 250 -11.34 -0.32 14.37
CA GLY A 250 -11.00 -0.72 15.73
C GLY A 250 -10.77 -2.22 15.92
N LEU A 251 -10.39 -2.94 14.86
CA LEU A 251 -10.05 -4.34 14.95
C LEU A 251 -8.70 -4.55 15.68
N SER A 252 -8.50 -5.74 16.23
CA SER A 252 -7.19 -6.17 16.76
C SER A 252 -6.14 -6.19 15.64
N ILE A 253 -4.86 -6.04 16.00
CA ILE A 253 -3.74 -6.09 15.05
C ILE A 253 -3.77 -7.38 14.21
N SER A 254 -4.01 -8.53 14.84
CA SER A 254 -4.12 -9.82 14.14
C SER A 254 -5.25 -9.83 13.10
N ASN A 255 -6.41 -9.25 13.42
CA ASN A 255 -7.53 -9.15 12.49
C ASN A 255 -7.26 -8.14 11.37
N CYS A 256 -6.52 -7.04 11.65
CA CYS A 256 -6.05 -6.11 10.63
C CYS A 256 -5.09 -6.81 9.66
N MET A 257 -4.13 -7.58 10.16
CA MET A 257 -3.20 -8.38 9.36
C MET A 257 -3.94 -9.43 8.51
N ALA A 258 -4.91 -10.14 9.10
CA ALA A 258 -5.73 -11.11 8.39
C ALA A 258 -6.51 -10.45 7.24
N ARG A 259 -7.12 -9.27 7.46
CA ARG A 259 -7.79 -8.49 6.41
C ARG A 259 -6.81 -8.09 5.31
N GLY A 260 -5.62 -7.59 5.67
CA GLY A 260 -4.56 -7.26 4.71
C GLY A 260 -4.18 -8.49 3.86
N THR A 261 -3.97 -9.63 4.49
CA THR A 261 -3.67 -10.91 3.82
C THR A 261 -4.78 -11.30 2.83
N VAL A 262 -6.04 -11.19 3.22
CA VAL A 262 -7.17 -11.51 2.34
C VAL A 262 -7.20 -10.57 1.14
N MET A 263 -7.02 -9.26 1.34
CA MET A 263 -7.02 -8.30 0.23
C MET A 263 -5.84 -8.53 -0.73
N ALA A 264 -4.65 -8.80 -0.22
CA ALA A 264 -3.50 -9.20 -1.03
C ALA A 264 -3.78 -10.49 -1.82
N SER A 265 -4.48 -11.47 -1.22
CA SER A 265 -4.82 -12.74 -1.87
C SER A 265 -5.77 -12.57 -3.07
N PHE A 266 -6.67 -11.60 -3.03
CA PHE A 266 -7.50 -11.26 -4.20
C PHE A 266 -6.67 -10.52 -5.26
N CYS A 267 -5.83 -9.58 -4.84
CA CYS A 267 -5.01 -8.78 -5.75
C CYS A 267 -4.18 -9.65 -6.70
N ILE A 268 -3.56 -10.71 -6.19
CA ILE A 268 -2.62 -11.53 -6.97
C ILE A 268 -3.27 -12.51 -7.96
N GLU A 269 -4.59 -12.67 -7.98
CA GLU A 269 -5.28 -13.70 -8.78
C GLU A 269 -5.61 -13.27 -10.21
N ASP A 270 -5.47 -11.99 -10.55
CA ASP A 270 -5.62 -11.47 -11.92
C ASP A 270 -4.68 -10.28 -12.14
N PHE A 271 -4.55 -9.85 -13.40
CA PHE A 271 -3.72 -8.71 -13.77
C PHE A 271 -4.29 -7.39 -13.24
N GLY A 272 -3.40 -6.57 -12.66
CA GLY A 272 -3.75 -5.25 -12.13
C GLY A 272 -4.82 -5.34 -11.04
N VAL A 273 -5.81 -4.46 -11.09
CA VAL A 273 -6.87 -4.37 -10.06
C VAL A 273 -8.08 -5.26 -10.32
N ASN A 274 -8.12 -6.04 -11.42
CA ASN A 274 -9.33 -6.68 -11.92
C ASN A 274 -9.99 -7.60 -10.89
N ALA A 275 -9.23 -8.49 -10.23
CA ALA A 275 -9.78 -9.41 -9.22
C ALA A 275 -10.29 -8.69 -7.96
N MET A 276 -9.88 -7.44 -7.76
CA MET A 276 -10.28 -6.66 -6.61
C MET A 276 -11.60 -5.89 -6.81
N LEU A 277 -12.08 -5.74 -8.05
CA LEU A 277 -13.25 -4.90 -8.33
C LEU A 277 -14.58 -5.57 -7.93
N ASP A 278 -14.68 -6.90 -8.03
CA ASP A 278 -15.91 -7.65 -7.73
C ASP A 278 -15.68 -8.76 -6.70
N ILE A 279 -15.24 -8.39 -5.49
CA ILE A 279 -15.08 -9.34 -4.40
C ILE A 279 -16.44 -9.63 -3.76
N LYS A 280 -16.92 -10.87 -3.89
CA LYS A 280 -18.15 -11.32 -3.23
C LYS A 280 -17.94 -11.45 -1.72
N LYS A 281 -18.89 -10.95 -0.94
CA LYS A 281 -18.84 -11.02 0.53
C LYS A 281 -18.65 -12.46 1.04
N SER A 282 -19.28 -13.43 0.40
CA SER A 282 -19.14 -14.86 0.77
C SER A 282 -17.71 -15.36 0.58
N GLU A 283 -17.04 -14.97 -0.51
CA GLU A 283 -15.65 -15.38 -0.75
C GLU A 283 -14.69 -14.69 0.21
N TYR A 284 -14.90 -13.39 0.49
CA TYR A 284 -14.14 -12.69 1.53
C TYR A 284 -14.27 -13.39 2.89
N LEU A 285 -15.51 -13.73 3.33
CA LEU A 285 -15.74 -14.41 4.60
C LEU A 285 -15.12 -15.80 4.63
N LYS A 286 -15.13 -16.54 3.52
CA LYS A 286 -14.46 -17.83 3.43
C LYS A 286 -12.93 -17.67 3.62
N ARG A 287 -12.30 -16.71 2.96
CA ARG A 287 -10.85 -16.47 3.07
C ARG A 287 -10.46 -16.01 4.47
N ILE A 288 -11.17 -15.02 5.04
CA ILE A 288 -10.84 -14.49 6.36
C ILE A 288 -10.94 -15.57 7.46
N ASN A 289 -11.92 -16.46 7.38
CA ASN A 289 -12.10 -17.57 8.31
C ASN A 289 -11.06 -18.71 8.13
N SER A 290 -10.34 -18.74 7.01
CA SER A 290 -9.29 -19.75 6.76
C SER A 290 -7.92 -19.34 7.29
N ILE A 291 -7.75 -18.10 7.71
CA ILE A 291 -6.45 -17.58 8.16
C ILE A 291 -6.15 -18.03 9.58
N THR A 292 -4.95 -18.55 9.78
CA THR A 292 -4.44 -18.92 11.12
C THR A 292 -3.68 -17.75 11.73
N THR A 293 -3.84 -17.57 13.04
CA THR A 293 -3.11 -16.59 13.86
C THR A 293 -2.39 -17.31 14.99
N THR A 294 -1.10 -16.99 15.19
CA THR A 294 -0.26 -17.57 16.26
C THR A 294 0.58 -16.48 16.94
#